data_ef1e98153b2a26b3230938e21b35af38
#
_entry.id   ef1e98153b2a26b3230938e21b35af38
#
_cell.length_a   1.000
_cell.length_b   1.000
_cell.length_c   1.000
_cell.angle_alpha   90.00
_cell.angle_beta   90.00
_cell.angle_gamma   90.00
#
_symmetry.space_group_name_H-M   'P 1'
#
loop_
_entity.id
_entity.type
_entity.pdbx_description
1 polymer ?
#
loop_
_entity_poly.entity_id
_entity_poly.type
_entity_poly.pdbx_seq_one_letter_code
_entity_poly.pdbx_strand_id
1 'polypeptide(L)'
;MYFLNRTFLKGYYIMKKLNRIKPLSRGHEITWWVCRALLFIWGVWGMLHGYTSEFVQATFAIIFTHLWDMFQLFGGRSFITKVPAYMQTLLNVFICFGCVVGTTLNTRTDFTGIDIPEHIFAGYLACTGAYVLSEIMQGEKQPIKISVQALFSLGFAVSILVGWEYYEFTMDRLYGFTMQHGQAPYSHGLTDTMVDLMLGTGGALAAMFIEAFRRVGIIGGKDRHEKRAAYLAQRAEVKKEKMRLKALEEQSGEIK
;
A
#
# COMPACT_ATOMS: atom_id res chain seq x y z
N MET A 1 -42.53 -0.96 27.87
CA MET A 1 -42.14 -1.85 26.78
C MET A 1 -41.97 -1.17 25.40
N TYR A 2 -42.52 0.00 25.17
CA TYR A 2 -42.42 0.75 23.88
C TYR A 2 -41.13 1.57 23.69
N PHE A 3 -40.41 1.93 24.77
CA PHE A 3 -39.21 2.77 24.70
C PHE A 3 -37.95 1.98 24.26
N LEU A 4 -37.83 0.72 24.63
CA LEU A 4 -36.68 -0.14 24.25
C LEU A 4 -36.65 -0.46 22.76
N ASN A 5 -37.82 -0.50 22.09
CA ASN A 5 -37.92 -0.84 20.67
C ASN A 5 -37.46 0.31 19.76
N ARG A 6 -37.66 1.58 20.16
CA ARG A 6 -37.20 2.75 19.40
C ARG A 6 -35.68 2.95 19.44
N THR A 7 -35.04 2.65 20.57
CA THR A 7 -33.59 2.79 20.73
C THR A 7 -32.86 1.67 19.97
N PHE A 8 -33.42 0.46 19.99
CA PHE A 8 -32.88 -0.69 19.23
C PHE A 8 -33.06 -0.51 17.72
N LEU A 9 -34.21 -0.02 17.27
CA LEU A 9 -34.45 0.31 15.85
C LEU A 9 -33.62 1.51 15.40
N LYS A 10 -33.40 2.51 16.24
CA LYS A 10 -32.51 3.63 15.93
C LYS A 10 -31.04 3.20 15.87
N GLY A 11 -30.60 2.31 16.76
CA GLY A 11 -29.28 1.67 16.71
C GLY A 11 -29.11 0.80 15.45
N TYR A 12 -30.12 0.00 15.11
CA TYR A 12 -30.12 -0.81 13.88
C TYR A 12 -30.16 0.06 12.61
N TYR A 13 -30.92 1.16 12.60
CA TYR A 13 -30.94 2.14 11.49
C TYR A 13 -29.64 2.91 11.38
N ILE A 14 -29.00 3.26 12.49
CA ILE A 14 -27.67 3.88 12.51
C ILE A 14 -26.62 2.90 12.01
N MET A 15 -26.66 1.64 12.44
CA MET A 15 -25.79 0.58 11.92
C MET A 15 -26.02 0.29 10.43
N LYS A 16 -27.26 0.35 9.95
CA LYS A 16 -27.59 0.21 8.52
C LYS A 16 -27.19 1.42 7.69
N LYS A 17 -27.07 2.61 8.31
CA LYS A 17 -26.61 3.85 7.67
C LYS A 17 -25.09 4.02 7.76
N LEU A 18 -24.41 3.24 8.65
CA LEU A 18 -22.98 2.99 8.68
C LEU A 18 -22.52 1.98 7.63
N ASN A 19 -23.45 1.53 6.77
CA ASN A 19 -23.12 0.66 5.66
C ASN A 19 -22.06 1.32 4.76
N ARG A 20 -21.01 0.57 4.53
CA ARG A 20 -19.88 0.84 3.64
C ARG A 20 -20.32 1.71 2.47
N ILE A 21 -19.63 2.81 2.26
CA ILE A 21 -19.95 3.78 1.19
C ILE A 21 -19.92 3.14 -0.19
N LYS A 22 -19.10 2.08 -0.34
CA LYS A 22 -19.13 1.22 -1.53
C LYS A 22 -19.36 -0.22 -1.08
N PRO A 23 -20.37 -0.92 -1.64
CA PRO A 23 -20.57 -2.33 -1.36
C PRO A 23 -19.33 -3.11 -1.82
N LEU A 24 -18.76 -3.90 -0.92
CA LEU A 24 -17.70 -4.84 -1.25
C LEU A 24 -18.31 -5.99 -2.06
N SER A 25 -17.66 -6.45 -3.11
CA SER A 25 -18.09 -7.68 -3.77
C SER A 25 -17.88 -8.87 -2.84
N ARG A 26 -18.71 -9.89 -2.94
CA ARG A 26 -18.60 -11.11 -2.12
C ARG A 26 -17.21 -11.74 -2.19
N GLY A 27 -16.54 -11.69 -3.35
CA GLY A 27 -15.20 -12.23 -3.53
C GLY A 27 -14.18 -11.51 -2.63
N HIS A 28 -14.16 -10.18 -2.62
CA HIS A 28 -13.28 -9.41 -1.74
C HIS A 28 -13.59 -9.69 -0.27
N GLU A 29 -14.86 -9.71 0.10
CA GLU A 29 -15.28 -9.95 1.48
C GLU A 29 -14.85 -11.32 2.00
N ILE A 30 -15.07 -12.38 1.22
CA ILE A 30 -14.63 -13.74 1.54
C ILE A 30 -13.10 -13.78 1.68
N THR A 31 -12.35 -13.21 0.74
CA THR A 31 -10.89 -13.17 0.78
C THR A 31 -10.39 -12.50 2.07
N TRP A 32 -10.98 -11.37 2.46
CA TRP A 32 -10.58 -10.67 3.68
C TRP A 32 -10.84 -11.50 4.94
N TRP A 33 -11.99 -12.17 5.03
CA TRP A 33 -12.28 -13.04 6.15
C TRP A 33 -11.39 -14.28 6.19
N VAL A 34 -11.07 -14.85 5.03
CA VAL A 34 -10.11 -15.98 4.95
C VAL A 34 -8.74 -15.57 5.44
N CYS A 35 -8.20 -14.41 4.97
CA CYS A 35 -6.91 -13.91 5.45
C CYS A 35 -6.91 -13.71 6.98
N ARG A 36 -7.95 -13.09 7.53
CA ARG A 36 -8.09 -12.87 8.99
C ARG A 36 -8.19 -14.16 9.78
N ALA A 37 -8.94 -15.13 9.27
CA ALA A 37 -9.06 -16.45 9.90
C ALA A 37 -7.71 -17.19 9.89
N LEU A 38 -6.97 -17.15 8.78
CA LEU A 38 -5.64 -17.76 8.68
C LEU A 38 -4.66 -17.09 9.65
N LEU A 39 -4.63 -15.77 9.72
CA LEU A 39 -3.80 -15.03 10.68
C LEU A 39 -4.16 -15.39 12.14
N PHE A 40 -5.44 -15.45 12.44
CA PHE A 40 -5.90 -15.83 13.79
C PHE A 40 -5.47 -17.24 14.17
N ILE A 41 -5.71 -18.22 13.27
CA ILE A 41 -5.33 -19.62 13.50
C ILE A 41 -3.81 -19.73 13.66
N TRP A 42 -3.04 -19.07 12.83
CA TRP A 42 -1.57 -19.05 12.89
C TRP A 42 -1.06 -18.43 14.20
N GLY A 43 -1.63 -17.30 14.63
CA GLY A 43 -1.25 -16.64 15.88
C GLY A 43 -1.59 -17.49 17.11
N VAL A 44 -2.78 -18.12 17.14
CA VAL A 44 -3.17 -19.03 18.22
C VAL A 44 -2.26 -20.26 18.23
N TRP A 45 -1.95 -20.83 17.06
CA TRP A 45 -1.02 -21.94 16.95
C TRP A 45 0.37 -21.56 17.49
N GLY A 46 0.89 -20.39 17.12
CA GLY A 46 2.15 -19.88 17.64
C GLY A 46 2.14 -19.76 19.16
N MET A 47 1.10 -19.16 19.73
CA MET A 47 0.95 -19.02 21.18
C MET A 47 0.94 -20.37 21.90
N LEU A 48 0.22 -21.36 21.37
CA LEU A 48 0.14 -22.70 21.96
C LEU A 48 1.46 -23.48 21.93
N HIS A 49 2.35 -23.13 21.00
CA HIS A 49 3.67 -23.76 20.84
C HIS A 49 4.83 -22.92 21.43
N GLY A 50 4.52 -21.84 22.13
CA GLY A 50 5.52 -20.98 22.76
C GLY A 50 6.19 -19.99 21.80
N TYR A 51 5.64 -19.79 20.61
CA TYR A 51 6.15 -18.87 19.61
C TYR A 51 5.47 -17.51 19.72
N THR A 52 5.95 -16.69 20.64
CA THR A 52 5.36 -15.40 20.97
C THR A 52 5.38 -14.43 19.79
N SER A 53 6.42 -14.52 18.93
CA SER A 53 6.55 -13.67 17.74
C SER A 53 5.38 -13.80 16.79
N GLU A 54 4.95 -15.01 16.48
CA GLU A 54 3.83 -15.28 15.58
C GLU A 54 2.50 -14.76 16.15
N PHE A 55 2.30 -14.88 17.45
CA PHE A 55 1.11 -14.33 18.10
C PHE A 55 1.07 -12.80 18.02
N VAL A 56 2.20 -12.13 18.29
CA VAL A 56 2.31 -10.67 18.24
C VAL A 56 2.12 -10.19 16.80
N GLN A 57 2.82 -10.78 15.84
CA GLN A 57 2.67 -10.43 14.42
C GLN A 57 1.24 -10.66 13.91
N ALA A 58 0.62 -11.78 14.23
CA ALA A 58 -0.76 -12.05 13.86
C ALA A 58 -1.73 -11.01 14.43
N THR A 59 -1.51 -10.57 15.67
CA THR A 59 -2.34 -9.54 16.31
C THR A 59 -2.23 -8.22 15.56
N PHE A 60 -1.02 -7.75 15.26
CA PHE A 60 -0.83 -6.54 14.47
C PHE A 60 -1.40 -6.67 13.05
N ALA A 61 -1.15 -7.80 12.38
CA ALA A 61 -1.65 -8.06 11.04
C ALA A 61 -3.19 -8.04 10.99
N ILE A 62 -3.85 -8.63 11.97
CA ILE A 62 -5.33 -8.60 12.09
C ILE A 62 -5.81 -7.16 12.27
N ILE A 63 -5.18 -6.37 13.14
CA ILE A 63 -5.52 -4.94 13.33
C ILE A 63 -5.36 -4.19 12.01
N PHE A 64 -4.23 -4.35 11.32
CA PHE A 64 -3.99 -3.69 10.04
C PHE A 64 -5.02 -4.05 8.96
N THR A 65 -5.40 -5.34 8.86
CA THR A 65 -6.41 -5.77 7.89
C THR A 65 -7.82 -5.23 8.20
N HIS A 66 -8.08 -4.76 9.43
CA HIS A 66 -9.35 -4.15 9.84
C HIS A 66 -9.35 -2.61 9.71
N LEU A 67 -8.20 -1.97 9.52
CA LEU A 67 -8.14 -0.49 9.42
C LEU A 67 -9.09 0.06 8.35
N TRP A 68 -9.21 -0.63 7.21
CA TRP A 68 -10.13 -0.24 6.14
C TRP A 68 -11.59 -0.24 6.58
N ASP A 69 -12.01 -1.26 7.32
CA ASP A 69 -13.36 -1.38 7.87
C ASP A 69 -13.59 -0.28 8.92
N MET A 70 -12.62 -0.01 9.77
CA MET A 70 -12.71 1.04 10.79
C MET A 70 -12.89 2.42 10.16
N PHE A 71 -12.14 2.78 9.14
CA PHE A 71 -12.28 4.07 8.46
C PHE A 71 -13.62 4.21 7.72
N GLN A 72 -14.22 3.12 7.26
CA GLN A 72 -15.58 3.13 6.70
C GLN A 72 -16.64 3.35 7.78
N LEU A 73 -16.45 2.81 8.99
CA LEU A 73 -17.37 3.01 10.12
C LEU A 73 -17.43 4.47 10.56
N PHE A 74 -16.34 5.24 10.47
CA PHE A 74 -16.30 6.67 10.79
C PHE A 74 -16.91 7.59 9.72
N GLY A 75 -17.89 7.09 8.96
CA GLY A 75 -18.70 7.86 8.02
C GLY A 75 -18.07 8.07 6.66
N GLY A 76 -17.00 7.35 6.33
CA GLY A 76 -16.42 7.29 4.99
C GLY A 76 -15.88 8.60 4.44
N ARG A 77 -15.57 9.55 5.29
CA ARG A 77 -14.98 10.85 4.89
C ARG A 77 -13.47 10.78 4.70
N SER A 78 -12.83 9.72 5.19
CA SER A 78 -11.39 9.53 5.02
C SER A 78 -11.05 9.22 3.57
N PHE A 79 -9.92 9.74 3.08
CA PHE A 79 -9.38 9.40 1.76
C PHE A 79 -9.12 7.89 1.61
N ILE A 80 -8.82 7.19 2.71
CA ILE A 80 -8.58 5.74 2.75
C ILE A 80 -9.80 4.97 2.22
N THR A 81 -11.02 5.45 2.49
CA THR A 81 -12.25 4.81 2.00
C THR A 81 -12.43 4.90 0.49
N LYS A 82 -11.67 5.78 -0.17
CA LYS A 82 -11.66 5.92 -1.63
C LYS A 82 -10.70 4.94 -2.30
N VAL A 83 -9.79 4.31 -1.54
CA VAL A 83 -8.87 3.30 -2.08
C VAL A 83 -9.67 2.14 -2.66
N PRO A 84 -9.39 1.70 -3.90
CA PRO A 84 -10.14 0.63 -4.54
C PRO A 84 -10.06 -0.69 -3.76
N ALA A 85 -11.15 -1.45 -3.74
CA ALA A 85 -11.24 -2.71 -3.01
C ALA A 85 -10.18 -3.73 -3.43
N TYR A 86 -9.77 -3.74 -4.71
CA TYR A 86 -8.72 -4.65 -5.18
C TYR A 86 -7.36 -4.36 -4.54
N MET A 87 -7.01 -3.08 -4.31
CA MET A 87 -5.77 -2.70 -3.64
C MET A 87 -5.77 -3.13 -2.16
N GLN A 88 -6.90 -2.92 -1.49
CA GLN A 88 -7.09 -3.35 -0.11
C GLN A 88 -6.99 -4.88 0.01
N THR A 89 -7.60 -5.60 -0.95
CA THR A 89 -7.53 -7.06 -0.98
C THR A 89 -6.11 -7.55 -1.24
N LEU A 90 -5.39 -6.93 -2.16
CA LEU A 90 -4.01 -7.28 -2.46
C LEU A 90 -3.11 -7.06 -1.23
N LEU A 91 -3.31 -5.96 -0.51
CA LEU A 91 -2.60 -5.69 0.74
C LEU A 91 -2.93 -6.73 1.83
N ASN A 92 -4.21 -7.07 2.01
CA ASN A 92 -4.61 -8.09 3.00
C ASN A 92 -4.02 -9.47 2.67
N VAL A 93 -4.00 -9.85 1.40
CA VAL A 93 -3.39 -11.11 0.94
C VAL A 93 -1.88 -11.07 1.15
N PHE A 94 -1.22 -9.96 0.85
CA PHE A 94 0.22 -9.80 1.06
C PHE A 94 0.58 -9.89 2.55
N ILE A 95 -0.13 -9.18 3.44
CA ILE A 95 0.09 -9.26 4.88
C ILE A 95 -0.13 -10.69 5.40
N CYS A 96 -1.20 -11.35 4.96
CA CYS A 96 -1.49 -12.72 5.36
C CYS A 96 -0.40 -13.69 4.89
N PHE A 97 0.07 -13.56 3.64
CA PHE A 97 1.12 -14.41 3.07
C PHE A 97 2.45 -14.18 3.79
N GLY A 98 2.90 -12.93 3.94
CA GLY A 98 4.15 -12.59 4.61
C GLY A 98 4.17 -13.08 6.06
N CYS A 99 3.09 -12.87 6.83
CA CYS A 99 3.03 -13.37 8.19
C CYS A 99 2.95 -14.91 8.27
N VAL A 100 2.00 -15.55 7.56
CA VAL A 100 1.75 -16.99 7.73
C VAL A 100 2.80 -17.83 7.02
N VAL A 101 3.18 -17.47 5.79
CA VAL A 101 4.12 -18.25 4.98
C VAL A 101 5.54 -17.73 5.15
N GLY A 102 5.77 -16.44 4.98
CA GLY A 102 7.08 -15.82 5.05
C GLY A 102 7.74 -16.03 6.40
N THR A 103 7.10 -15.56 7.48
CA THR A 103 7.65 -15.75 8.83
C THR A 103 7.84 -17.23 9.17
N THR A 104 6.90 -18.11 8.81
CA THR A 104 7.03 -19.54 9.09
C THR A 104 8.21 -20.15 8.35
N LEU A 105 8.42 -19.84 7.07
CA LEU A 105 9.54 -20.35 6.30
C LEU A 105 10.88 -19.83 6.83
N ASN A 106 10.98 -18.53 7.10
CA ASN A 106 12.18 -17.91 7.61
C ASN A 106 12.58 -18.40 9.02
N THR A 107 11.61 -18.68 9.88
CA THR A 107 11.88 -19.05 11.29
C THR A 107 11.89 -20.56 11.56
N ARG A 108 11.30 -21.37 10.69
CA ARG A 108 11.06 -22.81 10.94
C ARG A 108 11.75 -23.73 9.95
N THR A 109 12.31 -23.21 8.89
CA THR A 109 12.99 -23.99 7.87
C THR A 109 14.35 -23.37 7.54
N ASP A 110 15.19 -24.11 6.85
CA ASP A 110 16.46 -23.58 6.31
C ASP A 110 16.26 -22.75 5.05
N PHE A 111 15.00 -22.49 4.65
CA PHE A 111 14.66 -21.71 3.47
C PHE A 111 14.58 -20.22 3.81
N THR A 112 15.70 -19.53 3.68
CA THR A 112 15.82 -18.08 3.93
C THR A 112 15.53 -17.21 2.70
N GLY A 113 15.27 -17.83 1.54
CA GLY A 113 15.12 -17.11 0.27
C GLY A 113 13.76 -16.45 0.03
N ILE A 114 12.78 -16.64 0.91
CA ILE A 114 11.44 -16.05 0.76
C ILE A 114 11.44 -14.53 1.00
N ASP A 115 12.34 -14.06 1.80
CA ASP A 115 12.51 -12.67 2.17
C ASP A 115 12.77 -11.77 0.95
N ILE A 116 13.62 -12.21 0.03
CA ILE A 116 13.94 -11.49 -1.22
C ILE A 116 12.67 -11.13 -2.02
N PRO A 117 11.83 -12.08 -2.44
CA PRO A 117 10.60 -11.73 -3.18
C PRO A 117 9.59 -10.95 -2.34
N GLU A 118 9.56 -11.13 -1.02
CA GLU A 118 8.66 -10.38 -0.15
C GLU A 118 9.01 -8.89 -0.16
N HIS A 119 10.26 -8.51 0.03
CA HIS A 119 10.69 -7.11 0.00
C HIS A 119 10.53 -6.47 -1.38
N ILE A 120 10.88 -7.18 -2.48
CA ILE A 120 10.65 -6.70 -3.84
C ILE A 120 9.15 -6.43 -4.07
N PHE A 121 8.30 -7.37 -3.66
CA PHE A 121 6.86 -7.23 -3.85
C PHE A 121 6.25 -6.16 -2.92
N ALA A 122 6.74 -6.04 -1.69
CA ALA A 122 6.35 -4.98 -0.76
C ALA A 122 6.60 -3.59 -1.35
N GLY A 123 7.79 -3.35 -1.88
CA GLY A 123 8.15 -2.09 -2.53
C GLY A 123 7.29 -1.82 -3.78
N TYR A 124 7.08 -2.84 -4.61
CA TYR A 124 6.20 -2.75 -5.77
C TYR A 124 4.77 -2.38 -5.38
N LEU A 125 4.20 -3.07 -4.39
CA LEU A 125 2.85 -2.84 -3.90
C LEU A 125 2.69 -1.46 -3.26
N ALA A 126 3.64 -1.05 -2.43
CA ALA A 126 3.63 0.25 -1.78
C ALA A 126 3.70 1.40 -2.79
N CYS A 127 4.55 1.30 -3.81
CA CYS A 127 4.66 2.30 -4.87
C CYS A 127 3.39 2.37 -5.73
N THR A 128 2.85 1.23 -6.15
CA THR A 128 1.58 1.17 -6.90
C THR A 128 0.42 1.75 -6.07
N GLY A 129 0.36 1.42 -4.78
CA GLY A 129 -0.61 1.98 -3.84
C GLY A 129 -0.49 3.49 -3.69
N ALA A 130 0.73 4.02 -3.65
CA ALA A 130 1.00 5.44 -3.58
C ALA A 130 0.59 6.21 -4.85
N TYR A 131 0.70 5.58 -6.03
CA TYR A 131 0.13 6.15 -7.26
C TYR A 131 -1.38 6.35 -7.13
N VAL A 132 -2.10 5.32 -6.69
CA VAL A 132 -3.55 5.39 -6.46
C VAL A 132 -3.88 6.42 -5.37
N LEU A 133 -3.11 6.43 -4.28
CA LEU A 133 -3.29 7.36 -3.18
C LEU A 133 -3.11 8.82 -3.62
N SER A 134 -2.08 9.11 -4.41
CA SER A 134 -1.82 10.46 -4.92
C SER A 134 -2.96 10.97 -5.80
N GLU A 135 -3.57 10.12 -6.63
CA GLU A 135 -4.76 10.48 -7.43
C GLU A 135 -5.97 10.79 -6.55
N ILE A 136 -6.18 9.99 -5.51
CA ILE A 136 -7.28 10.19 -4.55
C ILE A 136 -7.10 11.51 -3.79
N MET A 137 -5.88 11.82 -3.37
CA MET A 137 -5.57 13.05 -2.61
C MET A 137 -5.67 14.30 -3.49
N GLN A 138 -5.20 14.25 -4.73
CA GLN A 138 -5.28 15.37 -5.66
C GLN A 138 -6.72 15.65 -6.11
N GLY A 139 -7.55 14.61 -6.23
CA GLY A 139 -8.90 14.72 -6.76
C GLY A 139 -8.94 14.88 -8.29
N GLU A 140 -10.16 14.89 -8.85
CA GLU A 140 -10.37 14.81 -10.31
C GLU A 140 -10.08 16.13 -11.08
N LYS A 141 -9.95 17.26 -10.38
CA LYS A 141 -9.96 18.58 -11.02
C LYS A 141 -8.64 18.96 -11.72
N GLN A 142 -7.52 18.37 -11.33
CA GLN A 142 -6.23 18.68 -11.95
C GLN A 142 -5.34 17.43 -12.03
N PRO A 143 -4.84 17.08 -13.23
CA PRO A 143 -3.93 15.96 -13.37
C PRO A 143 -2.58 16.26 -12.70
N ILE A 144 -2.06 15.31 -11.93
CA ILE A 144 -0.72 15.41 -11.34
C ILE A 144 0.32 15.25 -12.46
N LYS A 145 1.38 16.06 -12.42
CA LYS A 145 2.53 15.82 -13.29
C LYS A 145 3.11 14.44 -13.02
N ILE A 146 3.36 13.67 -14.09
CA ILE A 146 3.84 12.28 -14.01
C ILE A 146 5.12 12.18 -13.17
N SER A 147 6.08 13.13 -13.35
CA SER A 147 7.32 13.14 -12.57
C SER A 147 7.09 13.38 -11.08
N VAL A 148 6.17 14.28 -10.73
CA VAL A 148 5.82 14.55 -9.32
C VAL A 148 5.20 13.33 -8.69
N GLN A 149 4.26 12.69 -9.39
CA GLN A 149 3.61 11.49 -8.91
C GLN A 149 4.59 10.32 -8.78
N ALA A 150 5.49 10.15 -9.75
CA ALA A 150 6.51 9.11 -9.71
C ALA A 150 7.43 9.28 -8.49
N LEU A 151 7.94 10.49 -8.24
CA LEU A 151 8.79 10.78 -7.09
C LEU A 151 8.03 10.65 -5.76
N PHE A 152 6.79 11.13 -5.69
CA PHE A 152 5.95 10.94 -4.50
C PHE A 152 5.76 9.47 -4.20
N SER A 153 5.41 8.67 -5.22
CA SER A 153 5.12 7.24 -5.02
C SER A 153 6.36 6.45 -4.64
N LEU A 154 7.52 6.78 -5.21
CA LEU A 154 8.79 6.19 -4.83
C LEU A 154 9.16 6.54 -3.39
N GLY A 155 9.11 7.83 -3.02
CA GLY A 155 9.42 8.28 -1.67
C GLY A 155 8.48 7.70 -0.62
N PHE A 156 7.18 7.59 -0.94
CA PHE A 156 6.20 6.94 -0.07
C PHE A 156 6.51 5.45 0.12
N ALA A 157 6.83 4.73 -0.96
CA ALA A 157 7.20 3.31 -0.87
C ALA A 157 8.46 3.11 0.00
N VAL A 158 9.51 3.90 -0.21
CA VAL A 158 10.72 3.84 0.62
C VAL A 158 10.40 4.15 2.08
N SER A 159 9.52 5.11 2.37
CA SER A 159 9.08 5.41 3.75
C SER A 159 8.36 4.24 4.40
N ILE A 160 7.56 3.48 3.66
CA ILE A 160 6.91 2.26 4.17
C ILE A 160 7.95 1.18 4.47
N LEU A 161 8.91 0.96 3.57
CA LEU A 161 9.99 -0.01 3.77
C LEU A 161 10.83 0.33 5.00
N VAL A 162 11.25 1.59 5.16
CA VAL A 162 11.98 2.06 6.35
C VAL A 162 11.13 1.90 7.62
N GLY A 163 9.82 2.15 7.54
CA GLY A 163 8.91 1.92 8.66
C GLY A 163 8.84 0.45 9.08
N TRP A 164 8.95 -0.46 8.11
CA TRP A 164 9.01 -1.89 8.37
C TRP A 164 10.31 -2.27 9.10
N GLU A 165 11.46 -1.79 8.64
CA GLU A 165 12.76 -2.00 9.30
C GLU A 165 12.77 -1.44 10.74
N TYR A 166 12.14 -0.30 10.98
CA TYR A 166 11.97 0.21 12.35
C TYR A 166 11.12 -0.71 13.22
N TYR A 167 10.10 -1.33 12.64
CA TYR A 167 9.29 -2.33 13.35
C TYR A 167 10.14 -3.54 13.70
N GLU A 168 10.87 -4.13 12.77
CA GLU A 168 11.73 -5.30 13.00
C GLU A 168 12.80 -5.01 14.06
N PHE A 169 13.53 -3.92 13.91
CA PHE A 169 14.53 -3.47 14.89
C PHE A 169 13.93 -3.32 16.29
N THR A 170 12.74 -2.71 16.37
CA THR A 170 12.09 -2.47 17.67
C THR A 170 11.64 -3.78 18.30
N MET A 171 11.09 -4.71 17.53
CA MET A 171 10.66 -6.02 18.01
C MET A 171 11.84 -6.86 18.50
N ASP A 172 12.95 -6.85 17.77
CA ASP A 172 14.18 -7.55 18.17
C ASP A 172 14.74 -6.98 19.48
N ARG A 173 14.74 -5.65 19.65
CA ARG A 173 15.26 -4.98 20.84
C ARG A 173 14.39 -5.10 22.07
N LEU A 174 13.06 -5.01 21.91
CA LEU A 174 12.12 -5.03 23.04
C LEU A 174 11.71 -6.44 23.46
N TYR A 175 11.59 -7.35 22.50
CA TYR A 175 11.02 -8.68 22.75
C TYR A 175 12.02 -9.82 22.48
N GLY A 176 13.24 -9.51 22.02
CA GLY A 176 14.26 -10.52 21.71
C GLY A 176 13.89 -11.40 20.51
N PHE A 177 13.14 -10.86 19.56
CA PHE A 177 12.87 -11.55 18.29
C PHE A 177 14.12 -11.53 17.41
N THR A 178 14.12 -12.25 16.32
CA THR A 178 15.23 -12.36 15.36
C THR A 178 14.75 -12.01 13.95
N MET A 179 13.97 -10.93 13.85
CA MET A 179 13.37 -10.52 12.58
C MET A 179 14.44 -10.01 11.60
N GLN A 180 15.47 -9.31 12.12
CA GLN A 180 16.61 -8.83 11.33
C GLN A 180 17.69 -9.92 11.10
N HIS A 181 17.39 -11.18 11.17
CA HIS A 181 18.26 -12.35 10.91
C HIS A 181 19.67 -12.28 11.52
N GLY A 182 19.85 -11.53 12.57
CA GLY A 182 21.13 -11.30 13.24
C GLY A 182 21.66 -12.49 14.07
N GLN A 183 21.71 -13.71 13.53
CA GLN A 183 22.00 -14.93 14.30
C GLN A 183 23.47 -15.35 14.40
N ALA A 184 24.39 -14.69 13.78
CA ALA A 184 25.80 -15.08 13.90
C ALA A 184 26.64 -13.96 14.52
N PRO A 185 27.77 -14.26 15.18
CA PRO A 185 28.62 -13.23 15.80
C PRO A 185 29.12 -12.17 14.81
N TYR A 186 28.89 -12.36 13.51
CA TYR A 186 29.29 -11.45 12.43
C TYR A 186 28.15 -11.06 11.48
N SER A 187 26.95 -11.59 11.61
CA SER A 187 25.80 -11.13 10.85
C SER A 187 25.15 -9.98 11.60
N HIS A 188 25.47 -8.77 11.20
CA HIS A 188 24.84 -7.59 11.75
C HIS A 188 23.46 -7.46 11.08
N GLY A 189 22.40 -7.30 11.87
CA GLY A 189 21.07 -6.95 11.39
C GLY A 189 21.06 -5.77 10.41
N LEU A 190 22.09 -4.93 10.45
CA LEU A 190 22.32 -3.88 9.47
C LEU A 190 22.45 -4.41 8.03
N THR A 191 23.08 -5.57 7.80
CA THR A 191 23.22 -6.11 6.43
C THR A 191 21.88 -6.56 5.91
N ASP A 192 21.09 -7.24 6.72
CA ASP A 192 19.73 -7.65 6.42
C ASP A 192 18.86 -6.44 6.07
N THR A 193 18.72 -5.48 6.99
CA THR A 193 18.03 -4.21 6.79
C THR A 193 18.45 -3.51 5.49
N MET A 194 19.74 -3.43 5.19
CA MET A 194 20.21 -2.73 3.98
C MET A 194 19.88 -3.50 2.71
N VAL A 195 19.96 -4.82 2.71
CA VAL A 195 19.57 -5.66 1.57
C VAL A 195 18.09 -5.54 1.31
N ASP A 196 17.26 -5.59 2.34
CA ASP A 196 15.81 -5.50 2.24
C ASP A 196 15.34 -4.13 1.73
N LEU A 197 15.94 -3.06 2.23
CA LEU A 197 15.70 -1.72 1.70
C LEU A 197 16.12 -1.61 0.23
N MET A 198 17.22 -2.22 -0.19
CA MET A 198 17.68 -2.20 -1.59
C MET A 198 16.73 -3.02 -2.48
N LEU A 199 16.33 -4.21 -2.05
CA LEU A 199 15.38 -5.07 -2.77
C LEU A 199 14.01 -4.41 -2.90
N GLY A 200 13.48 -3.89 -1.79
CA GLY A 200 12.21 -3.18 -1.79
C GLY A 200 12.24 -1.91 -2.63
N THR A 201 13.33 -1.15 -2.57
CA THR A 201 13.52 0.03 -3.45
C THR A 201 13.58 -0.38 -4.91
N GLY A 202 14.22 -1.50 -5.24
CA GLY A 202 14.23 -2.08 -6.59
C GLY A 202 12.82 -2.40 -7.09
N GLY A 203 11.99 -3.03 -6.24
CA GLY A 203 10.58 -3.29 -6.52
C GLY A 203 9.77 -2.01 -6.72
N ALA A 204 9.98 -1.00 -5.88
CA ALA A 204 9.35 0.31 -6.00
C ALA A 204 9.73 1.05 -7.28
N LEU A 205 11.01 1.00 -7.69
CA LEU A 205 11.47 1.56 -8.96
C LEU A 205 10.80 0.87 -10.15
N ALA A 206 10.70 -0.45 -10.14
CA ALA A 206 10.00 -1.20 -11.19
C ALA A 206 8.54 -0.76 -11.30
N ALA A 207 7.82 -0.67 -10.17
CA ALA A 207 6.45 -0.16 -10.13
C ALA A 207 6.34 1.28 -10.65
N MET A 208 7.24 2.15 -10.22
CA MET A 208 7.29 3.56 -10.65
C MET A 208 7.36 3.67 -12.18
N PHE A 209 8.26 2.94 -12.83
CA PHE A 209 8.36 2.95 -14.29
C PHE A 209 7.15 2.34 -14.97
N ILE A 210 6.65 1.21 -14.46
CA ILE A 210 5.46 0.55 -15.01
C ILE A 210 4.25 1.50 -14.95
N GLU A 211 3.99 2.12 -13.81
CA GLU A 211 2.86 3.04 -13.66
C GLU A 211 3.04 4.32 -14.50
N ALA A 212 4.25 4.88 -14.57
CA ALA A 212 4.54 6.00 -15.46
C ALA A 212 4.27 5.64 -16.94
N PHE A 213 4.70 4.45 -17.40
CA PHE A 213 4.46 3.98 -18.77
C PHE A 213 2.98 3.68 -19.03
N ARG A 214 2.24 3.17 -18.04
CA ARG A 214 0.79 3.01 -18.12
C ARG A 214 0.07 4.35 -18.31
N ARG A 215 0.50 5.37 -17.58
CA ARG A 215 -0.10 6.72 -17.67
C ARG A 215 0.13 7.40 -19.02
N VAL A 216 1.32 7.23 -19.56
CA VAL A 216 1.63 7.80 -20.90
C VAL A 216 1.11 6.92 -22.05
N GLY A 217 0.45 5.79 -21.74
CA GLY A 217 -0.11 4.89 -22.74
C GLY A 217 0.92 4.15 -23.59
N ILE A 218 2.13 3.91 -23.04
CA ILE A 218 3.14 3.05 -23.68
C ILE A 218 2.79 1.59 -23.44
N ILE A 219 2.42 1.25 -22.21
CA ILE A 219 1.95 -0.08 -21.82
C ILE A 219 0.53 0.04 -21.24
N GLY A 220 -0.22 -1.05 -21.24
CA GLY A 220 -1.56 -1.07 -20.65
C GLY A 220 -2.55 -1.90 -21.46
N GLY A 221 -3.83 -1.85 -21.01
CA GLY A 221 -4.94 -2.56 -21.62
C GLY A 221 -5.53 -1.88 -22.85
N LYS A 222 -6.85 -2.07 -23.05
CA LYS A 222 -7.60 -1.56 -24.21
C LYS A 222 -7.57 -0.03 -24.34
N ASP A 223 -7.43 0.68 -23.24
CA ASP A 223 -7.43 2.16 -23.13
C ASP A 223 -6.05 2.82 -23.41
N ARG A 224 -5.01 2.03 -23.68
CA ARG A 224 -3.64 2.55 -23.86
C ARG A 224 -3.51 3.57 -25.01
N HIS A 225 -4.21 3.33 -26.12
CA HIS A 225 -4.16 4.22 -27.29
C HIS A 225 -4.82 5.56 -26.99
N GLU A 226 -5.94 5.55 -26.27
CA GLU A 226 -6.63 6.76 -25.83
C GLU A 226 -5.76 7.56 -24.83
N LYS A 227 -5.18 6.91 -23.83
CA LYS A 227 -4.23 7.53 -22.91
C LYS A 227 -3.02 8.12 -23.64
N ARG A 228 -2.50 7.41 -24.63
CA ARG A 228 -1.38 7.90 -25.44
C ARG A 228 -1.73 9.15 -26.24
N ALA A 229 -2.89 9.15 -26.89
CA ALA A 229 -3.39 10.30 -27.64
C ALA A 229 -3.60 11.50 -26.73
N ALA A 230 -4.25 11.31 -25.58
CA ALA A 230 -4.47 12.37 -24.58
C ALA A 230 -3.15 12.97 -24.06
N TYR A 231 -2.18 12.12 -23.72
CA TYR A 231 -0.86 12.57 -23.27
C TYR A 231 -0.12 13.40 -24.36
N LEU A 232 -0.16 12.95 -25.61
CA LEU A 232 0.50 13.68 -26.71
C LEU A 232 -0.20 15.01 -26.99
N ALA A 233 -1.53 15.07 -26.94
CA ALA A 233 -2.30 16.30 -27.07
C ALA A 233 -1.96 17.30 -25.97
N GLN A 234 -1.97 16.89 -24.73
CA GLN A 234 -1.58 17.73 -23.59
C GLN A 234 -0.14 18.28 -23.73
N ARG A 235 0.79 17.44 -24.17
CA ARG A 235 2.17 17.84 -24.41
C ARG A 235 2.31 18.88 -25.52
N ALA A 236 1.50 18.75 -26.58
CA ALA A 236 1.47 19.71 -27.68
C ALA A 236 0.96 21.08 -27.22
N GLU A 237 -0.09 21.11 -26.40
CA GLU A 237 -0.62 22.36 -25.81
C GLU A 237 0.39 23.05 -24.91
N VAL A 238 1.03 22.31 -24.00
CA VAL A 238 2.08 22.87 -23.13
C VAL A 238 3.24 23.44 -23.94
N LYS A 239 3.61 22.78 -25.06
CA LYS A 239 4.65 23.29 -25.96
C LYS A 239 4.22 24.58 -26.64
N LYS A 240 2.98 24.66 -27.14
CA LYS A 240 2.43 25.89 -27.76
C LYS A 240 2.42 27.05 -26.78
N GLU A 241 1.98 26.82 -25.55
CA GLU A 241 1.92 27.87 -24.52
C GLU A 241 3.32 28.38 -24.14
N LYS A 242 4.30 27.46 -23.99
CA LYS A 242 5.69 27.89 -23.76
C LYS A 242 6.26 28.72 -24.88
N MET A 243 5.97 28.39 -26.15
CA MET A 243 6.41 29.18 -27.30
C MET A 243 5.73 30.55 -27.30
N ARG A 244 4.44 30.62 -26.95
CA ARG A 244 3.70 31.89 -26.84
C ARG A 244 4.29 32.79 -25.75
N LEU A 245 4.56 32.24 -24.56
CA LEU A 245 5.16 32.98 -23.45
C LEU A 245 6.55 33.51 -23.85
N LYS A 246 7.37 32.68 -24.49
CA LYS A 246 8.70 33.10 -24.97
C LYS A 246 8.62 34.24 -26.00
N ALA A 247 7.69 34.19 -26.95
CA ALA A 247 7.46 35.24 -27.92
C ALA A 247 7.01 36.56 -27.26
N LEU A 248 6.20 36.51 -26.22
CA LEU A 248 5.78 37.66 -25.43
C LEU A 248 6.93 38.27 -24.64
N GLU A 249 7.81 37.46 -24.06
CA GLU A 249 9.02 37.90 -23.37
C GLU A 249 10.00 38.61 -24.32
N GLU A 250 10.21 38.07 -25.54
CA GLU A 250 11.05 38.67 -26.57
C GLU A 250 10.49 40.04 -27.01
N GLN A 251 9.18 40.15 -27.27
CA GLN A 251 8.53 41.44 -27.60
C GLN A 251 8.60 42.46 -26.46
N SER A 252 8.52 42.02 -25.20
CA SER A 252 8.63 42.95 -24.06
C SER A 252 10.08 43.40 -23.79
N GLY A 253 11.06 42.60 -24.18
CA GLY A 253 12.48 42.94 -24.09
C GLY A 253 12.99 43.94 -25.19
N GLU A 254 12.31 43.98 -26.34
CA GLU A 254 12.62 44.93 -27.42
C GLU A 254 12.08 46.36 -27.16
N ILE A 255 11.22 46.55 -26.15
CA ILE A 255 10.60 47.83 -25.81
C ILE A 255 11.39 48.57 -24.70
N LYS A 256 12.49 48.03 -24.23
CA LYS A 256 13.43 48.69 -23.32
C LYS A 256 14.70 49.12 -24.05
#